data_15cd5e033690b91ac16d2fbd9d9c60a2
#
_entry.id   15cd5e033690b91ac16d2fbd9d9c60a2
#
_cell.length_a   1.000
_cell.length_b   1.000
_cell.length_c   1.000
_cell.angle_alpha   90.00
_cell.angle_beta   90.00
_cell.angle_gamma   90.00
#
_symmetry.space_group_name_H-M   'P 1'
#
loop_
_entity.id
_entity.type
_entity.pdbx_description
1 polymer ?
#
loop_
_entity_poly.entity_id
_entity_poly.type
_entity_poly.pdbx_seq_one_letter_code
_entity_poly.pdbx_strand_id
1 'polypeptide(L)'
;DFEPTESLLQYLEDSGFLEEDEDYSPEDHEAFRRSDPTRWMYALNVAGMLLVVVSAGKLLGNRPESGIPWAQIVESPDAIRLSRDATMLIVLLSSFDLVATLLTDSAGGFTELNPMTGSLLKNPVMLAVFKLTATCLGTGILWHRRKFAGAQQAAWWMCFLLTLVTIRWVTI
;
A
#
# COMPACT_ATOMS: atom_id res chain seq x y z
N ASP A 1 -34.13 6.05 36.50
CA ASP A 1 -35.09 5.96 35.38
C ASP A 1 -35.14 7.36 34.77
N PHE A 2 -34.68 7.47 33.53
CA PHE A 2 -34.73 8.71 32.76
C PHE A 2 -35.99 8.66 31.88
N GLU A 3 -36.98 9.50 32.24
CA GLU A 3 -38.14 9.71 31.38
C GLU A 3 -37.85 10.91 30.45
N PRO A 4 -37.79 10.70 29.12
CA PRO A 4 -37.60 11.81 28.21
C PRO A 4 -38.78 12.80 28.26
N THR A 5 -38.49 14.07 28.25
CA THR A 5 -39.50 15.12 28.24
C THR A 5 -40.22 15.17 26.90
N GLU A 6 -41.51 15.49 26.86
CA GLU A 6 -42.32 15.57 25.62
C GLU A 6 -41.66 16.47 24.55
N SER A 7 -41.01 17.55 24.99
CA SER A 7 -40.27 18.46 24.11
C SER A 7 -39.05 17.81 23.44
N LEU A 8 -38.41 16.84 24.10
CA LEU A 8 -37.30 16.08 23.52
C LEU A 8 -37.80 15.06 22.51
N LEU A 9 -38.92 14.42 22.79
CA LEU A 9 -39.55 13.47 21.87
C LEU A 9 -40.01 14.18 20.60
N GLN A 10 -40.62 15.36 20.73
CA GLN A 10 -41.06 16.17 19.60
C GLN A 10 -39.87 16.67 18.76
N TYR A 11 -38.76 17.05 19.39
CA TYR A 11 -37.54 17.43 18.67
C TYR A 11 -36.89 16.26 17.91
N LEU A 12 -36.92 15.04 18.48
CA LEU A 12 -36.40 13.84 17.83
C LEU A 12 -37.25 13.41 16.63
N GLU A 13 -38.58 13.58 16.74
CA GLU A 13 -39.53 13.32 15.66
C GLU A 13 -39.36 14.34 14.52
N ASP A 14 -39.28 15.63 14.83
CA ASP A 14 -39.09 16.71 13.86
C ASP A 14 -37.69 16.66 13.19
N SER A 15 -36.69 16.10 13.86
CA SER A 15 -35.33 15.91 13.31
C SER A 15 -35.17 14.68 12.42
N GLY A 16 -36.23 13.88 12.24
CA GLY A 16 -36.17 12.62 11.49
C GLY A 16 -35.35 11.52 12.18
N PHE A 17 -34.99 11.71 13.45
CA PHE A 17 -34.18 10.74 14.19
C PHE A 17 -34.98 9.51 14.64
N LEU A 18 -36.33 9.63 14.60
CA LEU A 18 -37.29 8.57 14.88
C LEU A 18 -37.99 8.05 13.63
N GLU A 19 -37.51 8.42 12.41
CA GLU A 19 -37.97 7.71 11.23
C GLU A 19 -37.61 6.24 11.40
N GLU A 20 -38.67 5.42 11.51
CA GLU A 20 -38.64 3.98 11.69
C GLU A 20 -37.66 3.41 10.67
N ASP A 21 -36.77 2.54 11.18
CA ASP A 21 -35.88 1.68 10.38
C ASP A 21 -36.72 0.97 9.30
N GLU A 22 -36.84 1.60 8.13
CA GLU A 22 -37.42 0.95 6.97
C GLU A 22 -36.61 -0.31 6.69
N ASP A 23 -37.22 -1.43 7.04
CA ASP A 23 -36.99 -2.77 6.49
C ASP A 23 -35.52 -3.22 6.40
N TYR A 24 -34.81 -3.11 7.54
CA TYR A 24 -33.45 -3.63 7.67
C TYR A 24 -33.52 -5.16 7.68
N SER A 25 -33.35 -5.77 6.51
CA SER A 25 -33.39 -7.22 6.40
C SER A 25 -32.19 -7.87 7.11
N PRO A 26 -32.36 -9.03 7.75
CA PRO A 26 -31.24 -9.79 8.35
C PRO A 26 -30.10 -10.09 7.35
N GLU A 27 -30.41 -10.11 6.05
CA GLU A 27 -29.46 -10.33 4.96
C GLU A 27 -28.48 -9.17 4.80
N ASP A 28 -28.91 -7.92 5.08
CA ASP A 28 -28.05 -6.74 5.03
C ASP A 28 -27.02 -6.75 6.18
N HIS A 29 -27.39 -7.26 7.34
CA HIS A 29 -26.45 -7.48 8.45
C HIS A 29 -25.40 -8.55 8.16
N GLU A 30 -25.75 -9.61 7.43
CA GLU A 30 -24.79 -10.64 7.03
C GLU A 30 -23.87 -10.15 5.91
N ALA A 31 -24.36 -9.36 4.97
CA ALA A 31 -23.56 -8.74 3.93
C ALA A 31 -22.59 -7.71 4.52
N PHE A 32 -23.03 -6.86 5.45
CA PHE A 32 -22.19 -5.91 6.18
C PHE A 32 -21.14 -6.61 7.05
N ARG A 33 -21.51 -7.72 7.71
CA ARG A 33 -20.58 -8.54 8.51
C ARG A 33 -19.52 -9.25 7.67
N ARG A 34 -19.84 -9.61 6.40
CA ARG A 34 -18.89 -10.21 5.46
C ARG A 34 -17.87 -9.20 4.92
N SER A 35 -18.24 -7.95 4.82
CA SER A 35 -17.37 -6.86 4.33
C SER A 35 -16.75 -6.03 5.45
N ASP A 36 -16.53 -6.60 6.65
CA ASP A 36 -15.96 -5.89 7.79
C ASP A 36 -14.59 -5.27 7.40
N PRO A 37 -14.53 -3.94 7.12
CA PRO A 37 -13.33 -3.29 6.63
C PRO A 37 -12.16 -3.43 7.61
N THR A 38 -12.45 -3.63 8.88
CA THR A 38 -11.46 -3.82 9.95
C THR A 38 -10.62 -5.08 9.73
N ARG A 39 -11.20 -6.15 9.19
CA ARG A 39 -10.48 -7.41 8.95
C ARG A 39 -9.46 -7.27 7.82
N TRP A 40 -9.83 -6.60 6.75
CA TRP A 40 -8.93 -6.37 5.62
C TRP A 40 -7.81 -5.40 5.99
N MET A 41 -8.09 -4.36 6.75
CA MET A 41 -7.09 -3.45 7.27
C MET A 41 -6.09 -4.16 8.18
N TYR A 42 -6.58 -5.04 9.07
CA TYR A 42 -5.70 -5.84 9.92
C TYR A 42 -4.81 -6.78 9.11
N ALA A 43 -5.39 -7.52 8.14
CA ALA A 43 -4.63 -8.42 7.28
C ALA A 43 -3.58 -7.68 6.45
N LEU A 44 -3.94 -6.49 5.93
CA LEU A 44 -3.02 -5.63 5.19
C LEU A 44 -1.86 -5.16 6.08
N ASN A 45 -2.16 -4.77 7.31
CA ASN A 45 -1.15 -4.32 8.27
C ASN A 45 -0.15 -5.43 8.62
N VAL A 46 -0.65 -6.64 8.88
CA VAL A 46 0.19 -7.82 9.12
C VAL A 46 1.05 -8.15 7.88
N ALA A 47 0.46 -8.12 6.68
CA ALA A 47 1.20 -8.34 5.44
C ALA A 47 2.30 -7.29 5.23
N GLY A 48 2.00 -6.01 5.49
CA GLY A 48 2.95 -4.92 5.44
C GLY A 48 4.12 -5.12 6.43
N MET A 49 3.83 -5.49 7.67
CA MET A 49 4.86 -5.80 8.67
C MET A 49 5.78 -6.94 8.22
N LEU A 50 5.22 -8.03 7.70
CA LEU A 50 6.01 -9.14 7.17
C LEU A 50 6.89 -8.71 6.00
N LEU A 51 6.37 -7.93 5.08
CA LEU A 51 7.15 -7.38 3.95
C LEU A 51 8.29 -6.48 4.44
N VAL A 52 8.05 -5.62 5.43
CA VAL A 52 9.08 -4.77 6.03
C VAL A 52 10.19 -5.63 6.67
N VAL A 53 9.83 -6.64 7.46
CA VAL A 53 10.82 -7.50 8.12
C VAL A 53 11.67 -8.25 7.09
N VAL A 54 11.02 -8.83 6.05
CA VAL A 54 11.73 -9.57 4.99
C VAL A 54 12.64 -8.64 4.19
N SER A 55 12.14 -7.47 3.79
CA SER A 55 12.94 -6.52 2.99
C SER A 55 14.08 -5.92 3.81
N ALA A 56 13.86 -5.54 5.07
CA ALA A 56 14.91 -5.04 5.95
C ALA A 56 15.99 -6.10 6.19
N GLY A 57 15.60 -7.37 6.43
CA GLY A 57 16.55 -8.47 6.56
C GLY A 57 17.41 -8.68 5.31
N LYS A 58 16.79 -8.59 4.12
CA LYS A 58 17.53 -8.68 2.85
C LYS A 58 18.44 -7.47 2.61
N LEU A 59 18.00 -6.26 2.92
CA LEU A 59 18.78 -5.03 2.78
C LEU A 59 20.00 -5.00 3.70
N LEU A 60 19.83 -5.44 4.94
CA LEU A 60 20.94 -5.49 5.92
C LEU A 60 21.96 -6.58 5.59
N GLY A 61 21.49 -7.76 5.14
CA GLY A 61 22.37 -8.86 4.80
C GLY A 61 23.10 -8.71 3.47
N ASN A 62 22.65 -7.83 2.59
CA ASN A 62 23.08 -7.80 1.19
C ASN A 62 23.34 -6.36 0.69
N ARG A 63 24.17 -5.64 1.41
CA ARG A 63 24.56 -4.29 0.98
C ARG A 63 25.49 -4.39 -0.23
N PRO A 64 25.21 -3.69 -1.34
CA PRO A 64 26.10 -3.68 -2.49
C PRO A 64 27.44 -3.04 -2.14
N GLU A 65 28.50 -3.59 -2.71
CA GLU A 65 29.86 -3.07 -2.50
C GLU A 65 29.95 -1.61 -2.95
N SER A 66 30.44 -0.74 -2.06
CA SER A 66 30.66 0.65 -2.35
C SER A 66 32.00 0.82 -3.09
N GLY A 67 32.01 1.65 -4.13
CA GLY A 67 33.23 1.97 -4.87
C GLY A 67 33.40 1.24 -6.21
N ILE A 68 32.49 0.35 -6.59
CA ILE A 68 32.48 -0.27 -7.90
C ILE A 68 31.91 0.72 -8.93
N PRO A 69 32.61 0.95 -10.08
CA PRO A 69 32.09 1.81 -11.14
C PRO A 69 30.72 1.32 -11.65
N TRP A 70 29.78 2.22 -11.87
CA TRP A 70 28.40 1.90 -12.26
C TRP A 70 28.27 1.09 -13.55
N ALA A 71 29.21 1.29 -14.47
CA ALA A 71 29.26 0.58 -15.75
C ALA A 71 29.95 -0.79 -15.67
N GLN A 72 30.51 -1.15 -14.51
CA GLN A 72 31.20 -2.42 -14.36
C GLN A 72 30.20 -3.59 -14.35
N ILE A 73 30.54 -4.60 -15.12
CA ILE A 73 29.77 -5.85 -15.17
C ILE A 73 30.21 -6.74 -14.01
N VAL A 74 29.24 -7.17 -13.21
CA VAL A 74 29.43 -8.09 -12.08
C VAL A 74 28.63 -9.34 -12.39
N GLU A 75 29.31 -10.39 -12.85
CA GLU A 75 28.71 -11.66 -13.26
C GLU A 75 28.78 -12.74 -12.19
N SER A 76 29.03 -12.38 -10.93
CA SER A 76 28.98 -13.40 -9.87
C SER A 76 27.56 -13.97 -9.72
N PRO A 77 27.41 -15.31 -9.57
CA PRO A 77 26.10 -15.93 -9.40
C PRO A 77 25.30 -15.33 -8.24
N ASP A 78 26.00 -14.97 -7.16
CA ASP A 78 25.40 -14.39 -5.98
C ASP A 78 24.88 -12.97 -6.24
N ALA A 79 25.61 -12.13 -6.96
CA ALA A 79 25.18 -10.78 -7.33
C ALA A 79 23.94 -10.81 -8.25
N ILE A 80 23.88 -11.75 -9.18
CA ILE A 80 22.73 -11.94 -10.07
C ILE A 80 21.51 -12.41 -9.28
N ARG A 81 21.68 -13.37 -8.37
CA ARG A 81 20.61 -13.85 -7.49
C ARG A 81 20.08 -12.72 -6.60
N LEU A 82 20.98 -11.94 -6.01
CA LEU A 82 20.65 -10.81 -5.17
C LEU A 82 19.84 -9.75 -5.93
N SER A 83 20.27 -9.40 -7.15
CA SER A 83 19.55 -8.46 -8.01
C SER A 83 18.14 -8.96 -8.36
N ARG A 84 17.99 -10.27 -8.60
CA ARG A 84 16.68 -10.89 -8.83
C ARG A 84 15.78 -10.79 -7.61
N ASP A 85 16.31 -11.15 -6.44
CA ASP A 85 15.56 -11.11 -5.18
C ASP A 85 15.13 -9.67 -4.84
N ALA A 86 16.01 -8.68 -5.04
CA ALA A 86 15.70 -7.27 -4.88
C ALA A 86 14.60 -6.80 -5.85
N THR A 87 14.66 -7.22 -7.11
CA THR A 87 13.63 -6.90 -8.11
C THR A 87 12.27 -7.49 -7.72
N MET A 88 12.23 -8.73 -7.23
CA MET A 88 10.99 -9.34 -6.72
C MET A 88 10.42 -8.58 -5.52
N LEU A 89 11.27 -8.18 -4.59
CA LEU A 89 10.84 -7.37 -3.44
C LEU A 89 10.29 -6.01 -3.87
N ILE A 90 10.89 -5.35 -4.87
CA ILE A 90 10.38 -4.10 -5.44
C ILE A 90 8.95 -4.30 -5.97
N VAL A 91 8.69 -5.37 -6.73
CA VAL A 91 7.36 -5.68 -7.24
C VAL A 91 6.36 -5.90 -6.10
N LEU A 92 6.74 -6.68 -5.08
CA LEU A 92 5.87 -6.97 -3.93
C LEU A 92 5.55 -5.71 -3.12
N LEU A 93 6.57 -4.90 -2.79
CA LEU A 93 6.40 -3.66 -2.04
C LEU A 93 5.57 -2.64 -2.83
N SER A 94 5.80 -2.51 -4.14
CA SER A 94 5.03 -1.61 -5.00
C SER A 94 3.58 -2.07 -5.16
N SER A 95 3.34 -3.39 -5.23
CA SER A 95 1.98 -3.95 -5.27
C SER A 95 1.26 -3.70 -3.95
N PHE A 96 1.95 -3.88 -2.82
CA PHE A 96 1.42 -3.57 -1.51
C PHE A 96 1.03 -2.09 -1.38
N ASP A 97 1.94 -1.17 -1.78
CA ASP A 97 1.69 0.27 -1.78
C ASP A 97 0.48 0.65 -2.65
N LEU A 98 0.32 0.01 -3.81
CA LEU A 98 -0.85 0.21 -4.66
C LEU A 98 -2.15 -0.22 -3.96
N VAL A 99 -2.16 -1.44 -3.41
CA VAL A 99 -3.34 -1.99 -2.71
C VAL A 99 -3.69 -1.13 -1.50
N ALA A 100 -2.69 -0.76 -0.68
CA ALA A 100 -2.88 0.11 0.47
C ALA A 100 -3.49 1.47 0.06
N THR A 101 -2.98 2.07 -1.01
CA THR A 101 -3.50 3.35 -1.53
C THR A 101 -4.97 3.22 -1.97
N LEU A 102 -5.31 2.18 -2.75
CA LEU A 102 -6.67 1.99 -3.26
C LEU A 102 -7.68 1.70 -2.15
N LEU A 103 -7.29 0.91 -1.13
CA LEU A 103 -8.16 0.61 0.00
C LEU A 103 -8.40 1.83 0.89
N THR A 104 -7.37 2.65 1.10
CA THR A 104 -7.50 3.87 1.91
C THR A 104 -8.34 4.94 1.20
N ASP A 105 -8.20 5.05 -0.13
CA ASP A 105 -9.02 5.95 -0.94
C ASP A 105 -10.50 5.55 -0.89
N SER A 106 -10.80 4.25 -1.01
CA SER A 106 -12.17 3.74 -0.91
C SER A 106 -12.82 3.95 0.46
N ALA A 107 -12.02 4.07 1.52
CA ALA A 107 -12.49 4.36 2.87
C ALA A 107 -12.70 5.86 3.16
N GLY A 108 -12.46 6.75 2.18
CA GLY A 108 -12.68 8.20 2.31
C GLY A 108 -11.71 8.93 3.24
N GLY A 109 -10.63 8.26 3.67
CA GLY A 109 -9.68 8.77 4.68
C GLY A 109 -8.44 9.46 4.11
N PHE A 110 -8.33 9.66 2.81
CA PHE A 110 -7.10 10.15 2.20
C PHE A 110 -7.09 11.66 1.99
N THR A 111 -6.29 12.37 2.79
CA THR A 111 -5.90 13.77 2.54
C THR A 111 -4.54 13.80 1.88
N GLU A 112 -4.49 14.02 0.58
CA GLU A 112 -3.22 14.05 -0.14
C GLU A 112 -2.48 15.37 0.04
N LEU A 113 -1.21 15.24 0.45
CA LEU A 113 -0.28 16.36 0.60
C LEU A 113 0.40 16.76 -0.72
N ASN A 114 0.30 15.91 -1.76
CA ASN A 114 0.95 16.16 -3.04
C ASN A 114 -0.06 16.63 -4.12
N PRO A 115 -0.04 17.89 -4.55
CA PRO A 115 -1.00 18.42 -5.52
C PRO A 115 -0.90 17.77 -6.92
N MET A 116 0.24 17.18 -7.28
CA MET A 116 0.39 16.46 -8.56
C MET A 116 -0.36 15.13 -8.57
N THR A 117 -0.42 14.45 -7.42
CA THR A 117 -1.11 13.18 -7.29
C THR A 117 -2.61 13.38 -7.06
N GLY A 118 -3.04 14.53 -6.53
CA GLY A 118 -4.45 14.87 -6.29
C GLY A 118 -5.32 14.90 -7.55
N SER A 119 -4.73 15.18 -8.72
CA SER A 119 -5.46 15.05 -9.99
C SER A 119 -5.59 13.61 -10.49
N LEU A 120 -4.62 12.74 -10.18
CA LEU A 120 -4.61 11.31 -10.51
C LEU A 120 -5.51 10.49 -9.58
N LEU A 121 -5.64 10.90 -8.31
CA LEU A 121 -6.53 10.25 -7.32
C LEU A 121 -8.01 10.41 -7.62
N LYS A 122 -8.40 11.44 -8.38
CA LYS A 122 -9.79 11.57 -8.85
C LYS A 122 -10.25 10.40 -9.73
N ASN A 123 -9.29 9.59 -10.22
CA ASN A 123 -9.57 8.39 -10.99
C ASN A 123 -8.66 7.25 -10.52
N PRO A 124 -9.15 6.34 -9.63
CA PRO A 124 -8.35 5.25 -9.06
C PRO A 124 -7.78 4.30 -10.14
N VAL A 125 -8.47 4.16 -11.25
CA VAL A 125 -7.99 3.36 -12.39
C VAL A 125 -6.74 4.00 -13.01
N MET A 126 -6.73 5.31 -13.17
CA MET A 126 -5.61 6.03 -13.77
C MET A 126 -4.38 5.99 -12.85
N LEU A 127 -4.59 6.10 -11.54
CA LEU A 127 -3.54 5.93 -10.53
C LEU A 127 -2.94 4.51 -10.59
N ALA A 128 -3.80 3.48 -10.64
CA ALA A 128 -3.36 2.10 -10.73
C ALA A 128 -2.55 1.84 -12.01
N VAL A 129 -3.04 2.31 -13.16
CA VAL A 129 -2.33 2.18 -14.45
C VAL A 129 -0.97 2.89 -14.40
N PHE A 130 -0.91 4.10 -13.87
CA PHE A 130 0.33 4.85 -13.73
C PHE A 130 1.34 4.10 -12.84
N LYS A 131 0.94 3.67 -11.63
CA LYS A 131 1.81 2.94 -10.70
C LYS A 131 2.29 1.60 -11.31
N LEU A 132 1.39 0.84 -11.92
CA LEU A 132 1.74 -0.42 -12.59
C LEU A 132 2.72 -0.20 -13.74
N THR A 133 2.47 0.78 -14.59
CA THR A 133 3.35 1.10 -15.72
C THR A 133 4.73 1.51 -15.22
N ALA A 134 4.81 2.40 -14.24
CA ALA A 134 6.07 2.83 -13.64
C ALA A 134 6.84 1.65 -13.01
N THR A 135 6.14 0.78 -12.29
CA THR A 135 6.74 -0.43 -11.68
C THR A 135 7.24 -1.40 -12.75
N CYS A 136 6.45 -1.68 -13.78
CA CYS A 136 6.85 -2.57 -14.88
C CYS A 136 8.05 -2.02 -15.66
N LEU A 137 8.07 -0.74 -15.97
CA LEU A 137 9.21 -0.11 -16.66
C LEU A 137 10.46 -0.13 -15.79
N GLY A 138 10.36 0.30 -14.52
CA GLY A 138 11.49 0.31 -13.60
C GLY A 138 12.08 -1.08 -13.36
N THR A 139 11.24 -2.06 -13.06
CA THR A 139 11.68 -3.45 -12.85
C THR A 139 12.17 -4.10 -14.13
N GLY A 140 11.58 -3.79 -15.28
CA GLY A 140 12.04 -4.25 -16.60
C GLY A 140 13.46 -3.75 -16.92
N ILE A 141 13.75 -2.46 -16.66
CA ILE A 141 15.09 -1.88 -16.85
C ILE A 141 16.09 -2.54 -15.89
N LEU A 142 15.73 -2.68 -14.61
CA LEU A 142 16.59 -3.33 -13.61
C LEU A 142 16.88 -4.79 -13.98
N TRP A 143 15.88 -5.54 -14.45
CA TRP A 143 16.03 -6.90 -14.89
C TRP A 143 16.91 -7.03 -16.12
N HIS A 144 16.72 -6.15 -17.11
CA HIS A 144 17.55 -6.14 -18.32
C HIS A 144 19.00 -5.80 -18.00
N ARG A 145 19.22 -4.86 -17.09
CA ARG A 145 20.57 -4.37 -16.69
C ARG A 145 21.14 -5.07 -15.46
N ARG A 146 20.57 -6.18 -14.99
CA ARG A 146 20.93 -6.87 -13.73
C ARG A 146 22.41 -7.25 -13.56
N LYS A 147 23.17 -7.32 -14.66
CA LYS A 147 24.59 -7.62 -14.64
C LYS A 147 25.48 -6.40 -14.31
N PHE A 148 24.94 -5.21 -14.38
CA PHE A 148 25.69 -3.98 -14.11
C PHE A 148 25.62 -3.61 -12.63
N ALA A 149 26.76 -3.22 -12.06
CA ALA A 149 26.87 -2.78 -10.66
C ALA A 149 25.88 -1.64 -10.34
N GLY A 150 25.71 -0.69 -11.27
CA GLY A 150 24.78 0.42 -11.11
C GLY A 150 23.33 -0.03 -10.99
N ALA A 151 22.89 -1.05 -11.74
CA ALA A 151 21.55 -1.59 -11.65
C ALA A 151 21.32 -2.33 -10.31
N GLN A 152 22.33 -3.04 -9.81
CA GLN A 152 22.29 -3.70 -8.51
C GLN A 152 22.19 -2.69 -7.35
N GLN A 153 22.98 -1.62 -7.41
CA GLN A 153 22.89 -0.51 -6.45
C GLN A 153 21.53 0.20 -6.51
N ALA A 154 21.04 0.49 -7.73
CA ALA A 154 19.74 1.13 -7.93
C ALA A 154 18.59 0.25 -7.40
N ALA A 155 18.63 -1.06 -7.63
CA ALA A 155 17.64 -2.00 -7.09
C ALA A 155 17.66 -2.02 -5.55
N TRP A 156 18.83 -1.99 -4.94
CA TRP A 156 18.96 -1.93 -3.48
C TRP A 156 18.36 -0.63 -2.91
N TRP A 157 18.70 0.53 -3.49
CA TRP A 157 18.17 1.83 -3.05
C TRP A 157 16.66 1.92 -3.26
N MET A 158 16.14 1.43 -4.38
CA MET A 158 14.71 1.41 -4.65
C MET A 158 13.97 0.53 -3.64
N CYS A 159 14.50 -0.66 -3.34
CA CYS A 159 13.96 -1.54 -2.32
C CYS A 159 13.95 -0.87 -0.93
N PHE A 160 15.02 -0.15 -0.59
CA PHE A 160 15.11 0.62 0.66
C PHE A 160 14.03 1.71 0.74
N LEU A 161 13.87 2.53 -0.30
CA LEU A 161 12.85 3.59 -0.35
C LEU A 161 11.43 3.02 -0.24
N LEU A 162 11.12 1.94 -0.97
CA LEU A 162 9.81 1.30 -0.91
C LEU A 162 9.55 0.67 0.46
N THR A 163 10.58 0.14 1.13
CA THR A 163 10.45 -0.34 2.51
C THR A 163 10.07 0.78 3.46
N LEU A 164 10.67 1.97 3.33
CA LEU A 164 10.30 3.15 4.13
C LEU A 164 8.85 3.58 3.87
N VAL A 165 8.40 3.56 2.61
CA VAL A 165 7.00 3.85 2.26
C VAL A 165 6.06 2.83 2.90
N THR A 166 6.42 1.54 2.87
CA THR A 166 5.62 0.48 3.50
C THR A 166 5.56 0.63 5.02
N ILE A 167 6.67 1.01 5.68
CA ILE A 167 6.68 1.32 7.12
C ILE A 167 5.67 2.43 7.43
N ARG A 168 5.63 3.48 6.61
CA ARG A 168 4.67 4.56 6.79
C ARG A 168 3.22 4.05 6.76
N TRP A 169 2.87 3.16 5.81
CA TRP A 169 1.53 2.57 5.74
C TRP A 169 1.15 1.74 6.96
N VAL A 170 2.13 1.05 7.56
CA VAL A 170 1.93 0.19 8.74
C VAL A 170 1.79 1.01 10.03
N THR A 171 2.29 2.25 10.06
CA THR A 171 2.32 3.11 11.25
C THR A 171 1.21 4.16 11.30
N ILE A 172 0.41 4.29 10.24
CA ILE A 172 -0.76 5.18 10.18
C ILE A 172 -2.02 4.38 10.53
#